data_f556c9862d243be29a50fcb487c1fe7f
#
_entry.id   f556c9862d243be29a50fcb487c1fe7f
#
_cell.length_a   1.000
_cell.length_b   1.000
_cell.length_c   1.000
_cell.angle_alpha   90.00
_cell.angle_beta   90.00
_cell.angle_gamma   90.00
#
_symmetry.space_group_name_H-M   'P 1'
#
loop_
_entity.id
_entity.type
_entity.pdbx_description
1 polymer ?
#
loop_
_entity_poly.entity_id
_entity_poly.type
_entity_poly.pdbx_seq_one_letter_code
_entity_poly.pdbx_strand_id
1 'polypeptide(L)'
;PAFLVHHPKIVSPLAKACEENPDLTERFQIIIAGSEIGNGFSELNDPIDQRERFEAQQALIDRGDDEAMMPEWEFVEMLEHGMPPTCGFGFGERLFAFLVDKPIRETQLFPLMKPKDN
;
A
#
# COMPACT_ATOMS: atom_id res chain seq x y z
N PRO A 1 16.29 -10.81 -8.44
CA PRO A 1 14.92 -10.59 -7.95
C PRO A 1 14.69 -11.27 -6.61
N ALA A 2 13.84 -10.65 -5.78
CA ALA A 2 13.46 -11.16 -4.47
C ALA A 2 12.00 -10.84 -4.16
N PHE A 3 11.40 -11.63 -3.25
CA PHE A 3 10.13 -11.29 -2.62
C PHE A 3 10.43 -10.85 -1.18
N LEU A 4 9.90 -9.68 -0.81
CA LEU A 4 9.82 -9.25 0.57
C LEU A 4 8.40 -9.58 1.04
N VAL A 5 8.28 -10.42 2.07
CA VAL A 5 6.99 -10.95 2.54
C VAL A 5 6.75 -10.64 4.02
N HIS A 6 5.52 -10.76 4.47
CA HIS A 6 5.14 -10.63 5.87
C HIS A 6 5.57 -9.29 6.49
N HIS A 7 5.14 -8.19 5.86
CA HIS A 7 5.41 -6.85 6.38
C HIS A 7 4.79 -6.64 7.76
N PRO A 8 5.42 -5.85 8.63
CA PRO A 8 4.81 -5.47 9.91
C PRO A 8 3.44 -4.80 9.73
N LYS A 9 2.50 -5.10 10.61
CA LYS A 9 1.15 -4.56 10.61
C LYS A 9 1.14 -3.02 10.65
N ILE A 10 2.05 -2.41 11.40
CA ILE A 10 2.13 -0.95 11.55
C ILE A 10 2.39 -0.20 10.23
N VAL A 11 3.12 -0.81 9.28
CA VAL A 11 3.40 -0.24 7.97
C VAL A 11 2.51 -0.82 6.86
N SER A 12 1.47 -1.55 7.22
CA SER A 12 0.55 -2.22 6.30
C SER A 12 -0.90 -2.15 6.80
N PRO A 13 -1.45 -0.94 7.01
CA PRO A 13 -2.73 -0.77 7.69
C PRO A 13 -3.93 -1.36 6.96
N LEU A 14 -3.83 -1.62 5.65
CA LEU A 14 -4.91 -2.18 4.83
C LEU A 14 -4.78 -3.69 4.58
N ALA A 15 -3.65 -4.28 4.96
CA ALA A 15 -3.38 -5.70 4.70
C ALA A 15 -3.85 -6.59 5.87
N LYS A 16 -4.47 -7.72 5.54
CA LYS A 16 -4.92 -8.71 6.52
C LYS A 16 -3.74 -9.25 7.34
N ALA A 17 -3.94 -9.43 8.63
CA ALA A 17 -2.93 -10.03 9.50
C ALA A 17 -2.77 -11.53 9.20
N CYS A 18 -1.53 -12.03 9.33
CA CYS A 18 -1.25 -13.47 9.25
C CYS A 18 -1.88 -14.20 10.45
N GLU A 19 -2.47 -15.36 10.20
CA GLU A 19 -3.07 -16.18 11.27
C GLU A 19 -2.01 -16.66 12.28
N GLU A 20 -0.82 -17.03 11.80
CA GLU A 20 0.27 -17.55 12.65
C GLU A 20 0.97 -16.46 13.47
N ASN A 21 0.97 -15.22 12.98
CA ASN A 21 1.60 -14.09 13.66
C ASN A 21 0.83 -12.80 13.37
N PRO A 22 -0.02 -12.33 14.29
CA PRO A 22 -0.86 -11.15 14.10
C PRO A 22 -0.11 -9.81 13.97
N ASP A 23 1.19 -9.77 14.30
CA ASP A 23 2.03 -8.57 14.12
C ASP A 23 2.53 -8.41 12.68
N LEU A 24 2.38 -9.45 11.87
CA LEU A 24 2.73 -9.50 10.46
C LEU A 24 1.48 -9.53 9.58
N THR A 25 1.65 -9.17 8.31
CA THR A 25 0.55 -9.13 7.35
C THR A 25 0.77 -10.08 6.17
N GLU A 26 -0.31 -10.52 5.56
CA GLU A 26 -0.33 -11.26 4.29
C GLU A 26 -0.04 -10.32 3.11
N ARG A 27 1.14 -9.69 3.16
CA ARG A 27 1.63 -8.72 2.16
C ARG A 27 2.96 -9.16 1.59
N PHE A 28 3.14 -8.92 0.30
CA PHE A 28 4.41 -9.13 -0.37
C PHE A 28 4.74 -7.98 -1.31
N GLN A 29 6.03 -7.76 -1.52
CA GLN A 29 6.56 -6.86 -2.54
C GLN A 29 7.54 -7.64 -3.43
N ILE A 30 7.56 -7.28 -4.71
CA ILE A 30 8.52 -7.82 -5.67
C ILE A 30 9.63 -6.79 -5.85
N ILE A 31 10.87 -7.22 -5.59
CA ILE A 31 12.06 -6.39 -5.71
C ILE A 31 12.90 -6.89 -6.89
N ILE A 32 13.15 -6.01 -7.87
CA ILE A 32 14.05 -6.29 -9.00
C ILE A 32 15.02 -5.11 -9.14
N ALA A 33 16.30 -5.42 -9.31
CA ALA A 33 17.36 -4.42 -9.45
C ALA A 33 17.38 -3.37 -8.33
N GLY A 34 17.07 -3.77 -7.09
CA GLY A 34 17.02 -2.87 -5.93
C GLY A 34 15.80 -1.97 -5.85
N SER A 35 14.82 -2.14 -6.74
CA SER A 35 13.58 -1.35 -6.74
C SER A 35 12.36 -2.24 -6.52
N GLU A 36 11.38 -1.73 -5.77
CA GLU A 36 10.06 -2.30 -5.71
C GLU A 36 9.36 -2.09 -7.05
N ILE A 37 8.88 -3.18 -7.63
CA ILE A 37 8.17 -3.16 -8.90
C ILE A 37 6.73 -3.66 -8.80
N GLY A 38 6.39 -4.31 -7.69
CA GLY A 38 5.05 -4.83 -7.46
C GLY A 38 4.75 -5.01 -5.98
N ASN A 39 3.49 -4.85 -5.62
CA ASN A 39 2.98 -4.98 -4.26
C ASN A 39 1.62 -5.67 -4.30
N GLY A 40 1.41 -6.59 -3.39
CA GLY A 40 0.15 -7.29 -3.25
C GLY A 40 -0.11 -7.73 -1.82
N PHE A 41 -1.36 -7.86 -1.46
CA PHE A 41 -1.79 -8.32 -0.14
C PHE A 41 -3.20 -8.87 -0.14
N SER A 42 -3.50 -9.69 0.87
CA SER A 42 -4.87 -9.99 1.23
C SER A 42 -5.49 -8.78 1.90
N GLU A 43 -6.66 -8.36 1.41
CA GLU A 43 -7.34 -7.18 1.95
C GLU A 43 -7.83 -7.44 3.38
N LEU A 44 -7.63 -6.47 4.26
CA LEU A 44 -8.27 -6.47 5.56
C LEU A 44 -9.76 -6.23 5.37
N ASN A 45 -10.59 -7.22 5.73
CA ASN A 45 -12.04 -7.17 5.55
C ASN A 45 -12.82 -7.16 6.88
N ASP A 46 -12.14 -6.94 8.00
CA ASP A 46 -12.75 -6.75 9.31
C ASP A 46 -12.85 -5.24 9.62
N PRO A 47 -14.07 -4.67 9.69
CA PRO A 47 -14.23 -3.23 9.96
C PRO A 47 -13.75 -2.80 11.35
N ILE A 48 -13.76 -3.71 12.34
CA ILE A 48 -13.29 -3.41 13.69
C ILE A 48 -11.76 -3.26 13.69
N ASP A 49 -11.04 -4.27 13.17
CA ASP A 49 -9.58 -4.20 13.03
C ASP A 49 -9.17 -3.01 12.15
N GLN A 50 -9.88 -2.73 11.06
CA GLN A 50 -9.57 -1.58 10.20
C GLN A 50 -9.72 -0.24 10.93
N ARG A 51 -10.76 -0.10 11.74
CA ARG A 51 -10.97 1.09 12.58
C ARG A 51 -9.82 1.29 13.55
N GLU A 52 -9.44 0.24 14.29
CA GLU A 52 -8.33 0.30 15.24
C GLU A 52 -7.01 0.69 14.56
N ARG A 53 -6.74 0.18 13.36
CA ARG A 53 -5.54 0.54 12.62
C ARG A 53 -5.55 1.99 12.14
N PHE A 54 -6.68 2.49 11.71
CA PHE A 54 -6.81 3.89 11.33
C PHE A 54 -6.66 4.84 12.52
N GLU A 55 -7.18 4.47 13.69
CA GLU A 55 -6.95 5.21 14.93
C GLU A 55 -5.46 5.25 15.29
N ALA A 56 -4.75 4.12 15.11
CA ALA A 56 -3.30 4.08 15.32
C ALA A 56 -2.53 4.95 14.31
N GLN A 57 -2.93 4.96 13.03
CA GLN A 57 -2.33 5.84 12.02
C GLN A 57 -2.59 7.32 12.33
N GLN A 58 -3.80 7.68 12.76
CA GLN A 58 -4.12 9.04 13.18
C GLN A 58 -3.24 9.48 14.36
N ALA A 59 -3.02 8.60 15.33
CA ALA A 59 -2.15 8.90 16.47
C ALA A 59 -0.67 9.09 16.05
N LEU A 60 -0.20 8.48 14.96
CA LEU A 60 1.12 8.73 14.39
C LEU A 60 1.17 10.11 13.72
N ILE A 61 0.15 10.46 12.93
CA ILE A 61 0.02 11.79 12.30
C ILE A 61 0.03 12.90 13.37
N ASP A 62 -0.72 12.72 14.44
CA ASP A 62 -0.80 13.70 15.53
C ASP A 62 0.54 13.90 16.26
N ARG A 63 1.46 12.94 16.14
CA ARG A 63 2.84 13.02 16.67
C ARG A 63 3.83 13.58 15.66
N GLY A 64 3.39 13.91 14.44
CA GLY A 64 4.20 14.47 13.37
C GLY A 64 4.86 13.44 12.44
N ASP A 65 4.32 12.25 12.34
CA ASP A 65 4.78 11.25 11.36
C ASP A 65 4.16 11.56 9.98
N ASP A 66 4.98 12.08 9.07
CA ASP A 66 4.57 12.48 7.72
C ASP A 66 4.36 11.27 6.78
N GLU A 67 4.80 10.07 7.17
CA GLU A 67 4.64 8.85 6.38
C GLU A 67 3.41 8.03 6.79
N ALA A 68 2.75 8.38 7.90
CA ALA A 68 1.56 7.69 8.36
C ALA A 68 0.39 7.89 7.38
N MET A 69 -0.38 6.82 7.21
CA MET A 69 -1.54 6.83 6.31
C MET A 69 -2.67 7.68 6.89
N MET A 70 -3.22 8.58 6.06
CA MET A 70 -4.43 9.31 6.42
C MET A 70 -5.63 8.35 6.48
N PRO A 71 -6.37 8.30 7.62
CA PRO A 71 -7.55 7.46 7.75
C PRO A 71 -8.68 7.88 6.81
N GLU A 72 -9.32 6.89 6.19
CA GLU A 72 -10.54 7.07 5.41
C GLU A 72 -11.72 6.41 6.14
N TRP A 73 -12.45 7.16 6.91
CA TRP A 73 -13.54 6.65 7.74
C TRP A 73 -14.72 6.12 6.93
N GLU A 74 -14.98 6.68 5.75
CA GLU A 74 -15.98 6.17 4.82
C GLU A 74 -15.65 4.76 4.33
N PHE A 75 -14.36 4.42 4.21
CA PHE A 75 -13.93 3.07 3.88
C PHE A 75 -14.28 2.08 4.99
N VAL A 76 -14.13 2.46 6.27
CA VAL A 76 -14.56 1.62 7.40
C VAL A 76 -16.06 1.39 7.36
N GLU A 77 -16.86 2.44 7.12
CA GLU A 77 -18.31 2.33 6.97
C GLU A 77 -18.69 1.39 5.81
N MET A 78 -17.97 1.45 4.69
CA MET A 78 -18.18 0.51 3.59
C MET A 78 -17.89 -0.95 4.00
N LEU A 79 -16.85 -1.20 4.78
CA LEU A 79 -16.53 -2.53 5.28
C LEU A 79 -17.62 -3.11 6.20
N GLU A 80 -18.34 -2.26 6.93
CA GLU A 80 -19.48 -2.67 7.77
C GLU A 80 -20.64 -3.27 6.97
N HIS A 81 -20.74 -2.94 5.67
CA HIS A 81 -21.70 -3.59 4.74
C HIS A 81 -21.27 -4.98 4.26
N GLY A 82 -20.03 -5.34 4.56
CA GLY A 82 -19.45 -6.65 4.23
C GLY A 82 -18.53 -6.61 3.01
N MET A 83 -17.32 -7.14 3.20
CA MET A 83 -16.35 -7.37 2.13
C MET A 83 -15.96 -8.84 2.12
N PRO A 84 -16.15 -9.57 1.00
CA PRO A 84 -15.70 -10.96 0.92
C PRO A 84 -14.17 -11.06 0.98
N PRO A 85 -13.62 -12.24 1.30
CA PRO A 85 -12.19 -12.48 1.18
C PRO A 85 -11.69 -12.07 -0.20
N THR A 86 -10.76 -11.14 -0.25
CA THR A 86 -10.27 -10.51 -1.48
C THR A 86 -8.76 -10.33 -1.36
N CYS A 87 -8.06 -10.41 -2.47
CA CYS A 87 -6.67 -9.99 -2.55
C CYS A 87 -6.45 -9.10 -3.77
N GLY A 88 -5.52 -8.17 -3.63
CA GLY A 88 -5.10 -7.29 -4.70
C GLY A 88 -3.62 -7.43 -5.02
N PHE A 89 -3.27 -7.22 -6.27
CA PHE A 89 -1.89 -7.14 -6.72
C PHE A 89 -1.76 -6.08 -7.80
N GLY A 90 -0.73 -5.26 -7.69
CA GLY A 90 -0.37 -4.29 -8.70
C GLY A 90 1.14 -4.26 -8.92
N PHE A 91 1.53 -3.97 -10.14
CA PHE A 91 2.90 -3.59 -10.45
C PHE A 91 2.93 -2.17 -10.98
N GLY A 92 3.95 -1.42 -10.53
CA GLY A 92 4.08 -0.02 -10.88
C GLY A 92 4.63 0.20 -12.29
N GLU A 93 4.44 1.38 -12.79
CA GLU A 93 4.96 1.85 -14.09
C GLU A 93 6.48 1.70 -14.22
N ARG A 94 7.20 1.59 -13.09
CA ARG A 94 8.64 1.30 -13.07
C ARG A 94 9.00 0.00 -13.77
N LEU A 95 8.14 -1.02 -13.68
CA LEU A 95 8.38 -2.27 -14.38
C LEU A 95 8.41 -2.04 -15.89
N PHE A 96 7.44 -1.30 -16.42
CA PHE A 96 7.39 -0.98 -17.84
C PHE A 96 8.59 -0.11 -18.27
N ALA A 97 8.90 0.93 -17.50
CA ALA A 97 10.04 1.79 -17.74
C ALA A 97 11.36 1.00 -17.79
N PHE A 98 11.54 0.06 -16.85
CA PHE A 98 12.69 -0.84 -16.80
C PHE A 98 12.77 -1.74 -18.04
N LEU A 99 11.64 -2.34 -18.44
CA LEU A 99 11.60 -3.26 -19.59
C LEU A 99 11.90 -2.58 -20.93
N VAL A 100 11.52 -1.30 -21.09
CA VAL A 100 11.78 -0.53 -22.31
C VAL A 100 13.05 0.32 -22.24
N ASP A 101 13.79 0.24 -21.14
CA ASP A 101 15.03 1.00 -20.89
C ASP A 101 14.82 2.51 -21.06
N LYS A 102 13.78 3.04 -20.42
CA LYS A 102 13.40 4.46 -20.46
C LYS A 102 13.14 5.01 -19.07
N PRO A 103 13.38 6.31 -18.85
CA PRO A 103 12.91 7.00 -17.67
C PRO A 103 11.38 6.91 -17.54
N ILE A 104 10.86 6.78 -16.32
CA ILE A 104 9.40 6.69 -16.07
C ILE A 104 8.64 7.84 -16.78
N ARG A 105 9.19 9.05 -16.73
CA ARG A 105 8.58 10.22 -17.36
C ARG A 105 8.32 10.06 -18.85
N GLU A 106 9.13 9.28 -19.54
CA GLU A 106 8.97 9.01 -20.98
C GLU A 106 7.98 7.87 -21.28
N THR A 107 7.57 7.14 -20.25
CA THR A 107 6.65 6.00 -20.36
C THR A 107 5.22 6.33 -19.93
N GLN A 108 5.00 7.54 -19.44
CA GLN A 108 3.68 8.02 -19.00
C GLN A 108 3.03 8.89 -20.08
N LEU A 109 1.72 8.69 -20.30
CA LEU A 109 0.94 9.55 -21.21
C LEU A 109 0.81 10.99 -20.69
N PHE A 110 0.70 11.14 -19.36
CA PHE A 110 0.56 12.43 -18.68
C PHE A 110 1.57 12.53 -17.52
N PRO A 111 2.88 12.73 -17.80
CA PRO A 111 3.88 12.85 -16.76
C PRO A 111 3.66 14.12 -15.92
N LEU A 112 3.98 14.05 -14.63
CA LEU A 112 4.02 15.23 -13.79
C LEU A 112 5.05 16.21 -14.33
N MET A 113 4.62 17.42 -14.60
CA MET A 113 5.47 18.50 -15.10
C MET A 113 5.49 19.64 -14.09
N LYS A 114 6.67 20.27 -13.94
CA LYS A 114 6.78 21.50 -13.14
C LYS A 114 5.89 22.58 -13.79
N PRO A 115 5.03 23.29 -13.02
CA PRO A 115 4.30 24.43 -13.54
C PRO A 115 5.25 25.44 -14.20
N LYS A 116 4.83 26.07 -15.27
CA LYS A 116 5.56 27.20 -15.83
C LYS A 116 5.40 28.37 -14.87
N ASP A 117 6.51 28.95 -14.46
CA ASP A 117 6.49 30.23 -13.73
C ASP A 117 5.90 31.27 -14.70
N ASN A 118 4.76 31.88 -14.32
CA ASN A 118 4.15 32.99 -15.05
C ASN A 118 4.84 34.29 -14.70
#